data_69835d0fc3b55c5acaf16350b58b5d1b
#
_entry.id   69835d0fc3b55c5acaf16350b58b5d1b
#
_cell.length_a   1.000
_cell.length_b   1.000
_cell.length_c   1.000
_cell.angle_alpha   90.00
_cell.angle_beta   90.00
_cell.angle_gamma   90.00
#
_symmetry.space_group_name_H-M   'P 1'
#
loop_
_entity.id
_entity.type
_entity.pdbx_description
1 polymer ?
#
loop_
_entity_poly.entity_id
_entity_poly.type
_entity_poly.pdbx_seq_one_letter_code
_entity_poly.pdbx_strand_id
1 'polypeptide(L)'
;MKALIRWSLRFIPRPWLQKAVPLVFPLVSLWYRGKRYECPICESRWRKMLPYGRIQMRENALCPKCQSLERHRLMWLYLQRETDFFTAPHKVLHIAPEACFVERFKQLPQLEYYTADLESPWADIKMDIRQMPLEDNSFDIVFCNHVLEHIDDEQQALRELYRILRPGGWALLQVPINYELEHTFEDPSIQSPEEREKYYGQNDHVRQYGRDYPQRLENAGFRVKADEFVKTLPPGEVRRFALPANEILYIAIKP
;
A
#
# COMPACT_ATOMS: atom_id res chain seq x y z
N MET A 1 -25.65 -7.62 14.00
CA MET A 1 -24.42 -6.80 14.18
C MET A 1 -23.78 -6.38 12.85
N LYS A 2 -23.44 -7.29 11.90
CA LYS A 2 -22.83 -6.95 10.60
C LYS A 2 -23.68 -5.98 9.74
N ALA A 3 -25.02 -6.11 9.74
CA ALA A 3 -25.91 -5.23 8.97
C ALA A 3 -25.99 -3.81 9.53
N LEU A 4 -26.00 -3.65 10.86
CA LEU A 4 -26.01 -2.35 11.54
C LEU A 4 -24.69 -1.59 11.29
N ILE A 5 -23.54 -2.28 11.32
CA ILE A 5 -22.23 -1.68 11.03
C ILE A 5 -22.16 -1.24 9.57
N ARG A 6 -22.65 -2.04 8.61
CA ARG A 6 -22.72 -1.63 7.19
C ARG A 6 -23.61 -0.41 7.00
N TRP A 7 -24.75 -0.36 7.69
CA TRP A 7 -25.70 0.74 7.60
C TRP A 7 -25.10 2.04 8.18
N SER A 8 -24.48 2.00 9.36
CA SER A 8 -23.85 3.15 9.99
C SER A 8 -22.65 3.70 9.19
N LEU A 9 -21.83 2.84 8.58
CA LEU A 9 -20.70 3.25 7.74
C LEU A 9 -21.12 3.97 6.45
N ARG A 10 -22.38 3.82 6.02
CA ARG A 10 -22.92 4.45 4.81
C ARG A 10 -23.36 5.90 5.06
N PHE A 11 -23.65 6.26 6.31
CA PHE A 11 -24.19 7.59 6.70
C PHE A 11 -23.23 8.44 7.54
N ILE A 12 -22.14 7.87 8.07
CA ILE A 12 -21.18 8.62 8.87
C ILE A 12 -20.09 9.17 7.95
N PRO A 13 -19.89 10.49 7.89
CA PRO A 13 -18.82 11.11 7.10
C PRO A 13 -17.44 10.57 7.49
N ARG A 14 -16.57 10.30 6.49
CA ARG A 14 -15.20 9.78 6.70
C ARG A 14 -14.41 10.51 7.81
N PRO A 15 -14.46 11.85 7.96
CA PRO A 15 -13.75 12.56 9.02
C PRO A 15 -14.20 12.18 10.45
N TRP A 16 -15.49 11.88 10.64
CA TRP A 16 -16.02 11.43 11.94
C TRP A 16 -15.60 10.01 12.27
N LEU A 17 -15.57 9.13 11.28
CA LEU A 17 -15.04 7.78 11.46
C LEU A 17 -13.56 7.82 11.84
N GLN A 18 -12.76 8.66 11.17
CA GLN A 18 -11.33 8.82 11.49
C GLN A 18 -11.11 9.32 12.92
N LYS A 19 -11.95 10.22 13.43
CA LYS A 19 -11.89 10.70 14.83
C LYS A 19 -12.36 9.66 15.84
N ALA A 20 -13.31 8.80 15.50
CA ALA A 20 -13.83 7.75 16.39
C ALA A 20 -12.91 6.53 16.49
N VAL A 21 -12.15 6.25 15.43
CA VAL A 21 -11.22 5.10 15.36
C VAL A 21 -10.26 5.04 16.56
N PRO A 22 -9.53 6.10 16.95
CA PRO A 22 -8.61 6.07 18.09
C PRO A 22 -9.28 5.73 19.42
N LEU A 23 -10.58 6.05 19.58
CA LEU A 23 -11.33 5.79 20.80
C LEU A 23 -11.91 4.36 20.86
N VAL A 24 -12.37 3.84 19.71
CA VAL A 24 -13.06 2.54 19.64
C VAL A 24 -12.06 1.38 19.50
N PHE A 25 -11.01 1.56 18.72
CA PHE A 25 -10.05 0.50 18.44
C PHE A 25 -9.31 -0.07 19.66
N PRO A 26 -8.96 0.69 20.70
CA PRO A 26 -8.38 0.12 21.93
C PRO A 26 -9.31 -0.90 22.60
N LEU A 27 -10.60 -0.64 22.66
CA LEU A 27 -11.60 -1.56 23.23
C LEU A 27 -11.78 -2.80 22.37
N VAL A 28 -11.87 -2.61 21.04
CA VAL A 28 -11.91 -3.71 20.07
C VAL A 28 -10.64 -4.57 20.18
N SER A 29 -9.47 -3.93 20.29
CA SER A 29 -8.19 -4.63 20.41
C SER A 29 -8.11 -5.52 21.65
N LEU A 30 -8.70 -5.10 22.77
CA LEU A 30 -8.73 -5.91 23.99
C LEU A 30 -9.51 -7.22 23.80
N TRP A 31 -10.66 -7.15 23.10
CA TRP A 31 -11.48 -8.31 22.79
C TRP A 31 -10.80 -9.31 21.83
N TYR A 32 -9.89 -8.83 20.96
CA TYR A 32 -9.18 -9.65 19.96
C TYR A 32 -7.86 -10.23 20.46
N ARG A 33 -7.40 -9.92 21.67
CA ARG A 33 -6.13 -10.42 22.23
C ARG A 33 -6.04 -11.94 22.24
N GLY A 34 -4.85 -12.49 21.95
CA GLY A 34 -4.56 -13.92 21.93
C GLY A 34 -3.16 -14.20 21.38
N LYS A 35 -2.86 -15.46 21.08
CA LYS A 35 -1.51 -15.90 20.67
C LYS A 35 -1.45 -16.52 19.26
N ARG A 36 -2.57 -16.53 18.52
CA ARG A 36 -2.65 -17.23 17.24
C ARG A 36 -2.00 -16.45 16.09
N TYR A 37 -2.21 -15.14 16.07
CA TYR A 37 -1.68 -14.22 15.08
C TYR A 37 -0.80 -13.17 15.73
N GLU A 38 0.18 -12.67 14.99
CA GLU A 38 1.07 -11.59 15.42
C GLU A 38 1.19 -10.56 14.30
N CYS A 39 1.15 -9.29 14.65
CA CYS A 39 1.42 -8.22 13.70
C CYS A 39 2.90 -7.83 13.80
N PRO A 40 3.73 -8.04 12.77
CA PRO A 40 5.16 -7.72 12.84
C PRO A 40 5.42 -6.21 12.94
N ILE A 41 4.45 -5.35 12.54
CA ILE A 41 4.60 -3.89 12.57
C ILE A 41 4.43 -3.35 13.99
N CYS A 42 3.42 -3.81 14.73
CA CYS A 42 3.13 -3.29 16.09
C CYS A 42 3.36 -4.32 17.21
N GLU A 43 3.89 -5.50 16.87
CA GLU A 43 4.28 -6.61 17.76
C GLU A 43 3.14 -7.14 18.65
N SER A 44 1.92 -6.75 18.31
CA SER A 44 0.74 -7.17 19.08
C SER A 44 0.24 -8.53 18.64
N ARG A 45 -0.25 -9.31 19.61
CA ARG A 45 -0.70 -10.68 19.41
C ARG A 45 -2.22 -10.81 19.55
N TRP A 46 -2.81 -11.59 18.65
CA TRP A 46 -4.25 -11.69 18.46
C TRP A 46 -4.72 -13.15 18.39
N ARG A 47 -5.93 -13.43 18.91
CA ARG A 47 -6.62 -14.71 18.66
C ARG A 47 -7.21 -14.74 17.26
N LYS A 48 -7.59 -13.56 16.73
CA LYS A 48 -8.16 -13.32 15.41
C LYS A 48 -7.86 -11.87 15.03
N MET A 49 -7.59 -11.59 13.76
CA MET A 49 -7.56 -10.22 13.23
C MET A 49 -8.93 -9.84 12.64
N LEU A 50 -9.14 -8.58 12.35
CA LEU A 50 -10.39 -8.09 11.79
C LEU A 50 -10.50 -8.45 10.30
N PRO A 51 -11.72 -8.73 9.80
CA PRO A 51 -11.94 -8.90 8.37
C PRO A 51 -11.83 -7.54 7.65
N TYR A 52 -11.42 -7.56 6.38
CA TYR A 52 -11.34 -6.39 5.53
C TYR A 52 -11.66 -6.72 4.07
N GLY A 53 -12.29 -5.76 3.36
CA GLY A 53 -12.62 -5.83 1.95
C GLY A 53 -14.03 -5.31 1.67
N ARG A 54 -14.23 -4.71 0.49
CA ARG A 54 -15.55 -4.23 0.04
C ARG A 54 -16.27 -5.28 -0.79
N ILE A 55 -15.63 -5.79 -1.82
CA ILE A 55 -16.18 -6.79 -2.75
C ILE A 55 -15.96 -8.19 -2.17
N GLN A 56 -14.73 -8.54 -1.89
CA GLN A 56 -14.36 -9.80 -1.28
C GLN A 56 -13.83 -9.58 0.13
N MET A 57 -14.58 -10.07 1.13
CA MET A 57 -14.20 -9.98 2.53
C MET A 57 -13.10 -10.99 2.83
N ARG A 58 -11.92 -10.50 3.21
CA ARG A 58 -10.80 -11.34 3.63
C ARG A 58 -10.77 -11.43 5.16
N GLU A 59 -10.75 -12.64 5.68
CA GLU A 59 -10.67 -12.90 7.13
C GLU A 59 -9.22 -12.67 7.63
N ASN A 60 -9.08 -12.18 8.84
CA ASN A 60 -7.80 -11.87 9.49
C ASN A 60 -6.91 -10.85 8.74
N ALA A 61 -7.52 -9.99 7.96
CA ALA A 61 -6.81 -9.04 7.11
C ALA A 61 -6.27 -7.82 7.86
N LEU A 62 -7.07 -7.21 8.75
CA LEU A 62 -6.76 -5.93 9.38
C LEU A 62 -6.31 -6.13 10.84
N CYS A 63 -5.15 -5.57 11.18
CA CYS A 63 -4.66 -5.58 12.56
C CYS A 63 -5.54 -4.72 13.48
N PRO A 64 -6.04 -5.26 14.61
CA PRO A 64 -6.89 -4.50 15.53
C PRO A 64 -6.21 -3.31 16.22
N LYS A 65 -4.88 -3.19 16.20
CA LYS A 65 -4.13 -2.10 16.86
C LYS A 65 -3.65 -1.05 15.86
N CYS A 66 -2.79 -1.44 14.91
CA CYS A 66 -2.17 -0.49 13.99
C CYS A 66 -2.87 -0.38 12.63
N GLN A 67 -3.96 -1.12 12.43
CA GLN A 67 -4.76 -1.14 11.21
C GLN A 67 -3.96 -1.54 9.94
N SER A 68 -2.83 -2.22 10.12
CA SER A 68 -2.10 -2.77 8.98
C SER A 68 -2.88 -3.89 8.32
N LEU A 69 -2.86 -3.92 6.99
CA LEU A 69 -3.37 -5.02 6.16
C LEU A 69 -2.28 -6.07 5.93
N GLU A 70 -2.66 -7.19 5.32
CA GLU A 70 -1.77 -8.32 5.00
C GLU A 70 -0.55 -7.87 4.19
N ARG A 71 -0.79 -7.06 3.13
CA ARG A 71 0.25 -6.50 2.26
C ARG A 71 1.22 -5.58 3.00
N HIS A 72 0.73 -4.78 3.97
CA HIS A 72 1.59 -3.90 4.78
C HIS A 72 2.52 -4.72 5.67
N ARG A 73 2.02 -5.83 6.24
CA ARG A 73 2.85 -6.74 7.04
C ARG A 73 3.90 -7.46 6.20
N LEU A 74 3.56 -7.83 4.96
CA LEU A 74 4.50 -8.41 4.02
C LEU A 74 5.59 -7.41 3.63
N MET A 75 5.21 -6.18 3.25
CA MET A 75 6.14 -5.09 2.97
C MET A 75 7.09 -4.82 4.14
N TRP A 76 6.57 -4.75 5.38
CA TRP A 76 7.39 -4.56 6.58
C TRP A 76 8.46 -5.64 6.74
N LEU A 77 8.07 -6.91 6.57
CA LEU A 77 9.01 -8.04 6.67
C LEU A 77 10.03 -8.04 5.53
N TYR A 78 9.62 -7.65 4.33
CA TYR A 78 10.52 -7.47 3.20
C TYR A 78 11.58 -6.39 3.49
N LEU A 79 11.15 -5.22 3.96
CA LEU A 79 12.06 -4.14 4.35
C LEU A 79 13.06 -4.58 5.43
N GLN A 80 12.62 -5.40 6.38
CA GLN A 80 13.48 -5.91 7.45
C GLN A 80 14.49 -6.97 7.00
N ARG A 81 14.15 -7.80 6.02
CA ARG A 81 14.91 -9.01 5.71
C ARG A 81 15.71 -8.93 4.41
N GLU A 82 15.19 -8.17 3.45
CA GLU A 82 15.73 -8.13 2.09
C GLU A 82 16.36 -6.78 1.74
N THR A 83 16.30 -5.80 2.64
CA THR A 83 16.85 -4.46 2.41
C THR A 83 17.60 -3.94 3.63
N ASP A 84 18.35 -2.88 3.44
CA ASP A 84 19.03 -2.13 4.51
C ASP A 84 18.21 -0.94 5.05
N PHE A 85 16.92 -0.89 4.73
CA PHE A 85 16.00 0.21 5.08
C PHE A 85 16.06 0.62 6.57
N PHE A 86 16.17 -0.35 7.48
CA PHE A 86 16.20 -0.10 8.92
C PHE A 86 17.61 0.16 9.47
N THR A 87 18.66 0.01 8.68
CA THR A 87 20.06 0.01 9.16
C THR A 87 20.95 1.06 8.51
N ALA A 88 20.62 1.47 7.28
CA ALA A 88 21.38 2.48 6.54
C ALA A 88 20.62 3.82 6.44
N PRO A 89 21.33 4.94 6.23
CA PRO A 89 20.70 6.23 5.97
C PRO A 89 20.05 6.25 4.59
N HIS A 90 18.78 6.66 4.53
CA HIS A 90 18.03 6.82 3.29
C HIS A 90 17.16 8.05 3.30
N LYS A 91 17.05 8.71 2.14
CA LYS A 91 16.02 9.71 1.87
C LYS A 91 14.82 9.04 1.22
N VAL A 92 13.69 9.07 1.92
CA VAL A 92 12.49 8.28 1.59
C VAL A 92 11.31 9.18 1.31
N LEU A 93 10.63 8.94 0.19
CA LEU A 93 9.33 9.54 -0.13
C LEU A 93 8.23 8.49 -0.05
N HIS A 94 7.20 8.75 0.73
CA HIS A 94 6.04 7.88 0.85
C HIS A 94 4.78 8.58 0.34
N ILE A 95 4.33 8.18 -0.83
CA ILE A 95 3.17 8.73 -1.52
C ILE A 95 1.92 8.00 -1.05
N ALA A 96 0.83 8.74 -0.75
CA ALA A 96 -0.40 8.24 -0.16
C ALA A 96 -0.14 7.36 1.08
N PRO A 97 0.55 7.89 2.11
CA PRO A 97 1.19 7.09 3.14
C PRO A 97 0.19 6.31 3.99
N GLU A 98 0.49 5.03 4.21
CA GLU A 98 -0.29 4.17 5.08
C GLU A 98 0.00 4.49 6.57
N ALA A 99 -1.07 4.80 7.31
CA ALA A 99 -0.98 5.24 8.71
C ALA A 99 -0.21 4.27 9.63
N CYS A 100 -0.18 2.97 9.32
CA CYS A 100 0.55 1.98 10.11
C CYS A 100 2.08 2.14 10.04
N PHE A 101 2.60 2.85 9.05
CA PHE A 101 4.03 3.09 8.84
C PHE A 101 4.50 4.46 9.29
N VAL A 102 3.69 5.52 9.08
CA VAL A 102 4.10 6.92 9.20
C VAL A 102 4.85 7.20 10.51
N GLU A 103 4.20 6.96 11.65
CA GLU A 103 4.81 7.25 12.96
C GLU A 103 6.08 6.43 13.21
N ARG A 104 6.16 5.21 12.67
CA ARG A 104 7.32 4.34 12.86
C ARG A 104 8.50 4.79 12.02
N PHE A 105 8.25 5.15 10.77
CA PHE A 105 9.31 5.62 9.88
C PHE A 105 9.82 7.00 10.29
N LYS A 106 8.95 7.89 10.76
CA LYS A 106 9.34 9.19 11.34
C LYS A 106 10.23 9.08 12.58
N GLN A 107 10.15 7.97 13.32
CA GLN A 107 10.97 7.73 14.51
C GLN A 107 12.34 7.10 14.21
N LEU A 108 12.62 6.72 12.97
CA LEU A 108 13.89 6.11 12.57
C LEU A 108 14.92 7.21 12.28
N PRO A 109 15.96 7.37 13.12
CA PRO A 109 16.89 8.52 13.02
C PRO A 109 17.77 8.47 11.77
N GLN A 110 17.91 7.31 11.14
CA GLN A 110 18.66 7.14 9.88
C GLN A 110 17.86 7.54 8.65
N LEU A 111 16.53 7.74 8.75
CA LEU A 111 15.70 8.10 7.61
C LEU A 111 15.42 9.59 7.55
N GLU A 112 15.67 10.17 6.40
CA GLU A 112 15.10 11.45 5.99
C GLU A 112 13.76 11.17 5.31
N TYR A 113 12.69 11.04 6.13
CA TYR A 113 11.40 10.52 5.69
C TYR A 113 10.39 11.62 5.45
N TYR A 114 9.84 11.64 4.23
CA TYR A 114 8.79 12.56 3.79
C TYR A 114 7.54 11.81 3.36
N THR A 115 6.39 12.40 3.64
CA THR A 115 5.09 11.93 3.16
C THR A 115 4.52 12.90 2.14
N ALA A 116 3.87 12.35 1.10
CA ALA A 116 3.23 13.15 0.06
C ALA A 116 1.84 12.62 -0.29
N ASP A 117 0.91 13.52 -0.57
CA ASP A 117 -0.46 13.16 -0.97
C ASP A 117 -1.10 14.34 -1.73
N LEU A 118 -2.09 14.06 -2.58
CA LEU A 118 -2.81 15.09 -3.31
C LEU A 118 -3.76 15.89 -2.40
N GLU A 119 -4.44 15.23 -1.49
CA GLU A 119 -5.54 15.80 -0.72
C GLU A 119 -5.35 15.72 0.81
N SER A 120 -4.58 14.75 1.29
CA SER A 120 -4.40 14.52 2.72
C SER A 120 -3.77 15.72 3.42
N PRO A 121 -4.41 16.30 4.45
CA PRO A 121 -3.83 17.39 5.23
C PRO A 121 -2.68 16.93 6.15
N TRP A 122 -2.45 15.61 6.25
CA TRP A 122 -1.43 15.00 7.10
C TRP A 122 -0.12 14.72 6.38
N ALA A 123 -0.10 14.91 5.03
CA ALA A 123 1.12 14.77 4.25
C ALA A 123 2.03 15.98 4.44
N ASP A 124 3.34 15.73 4.51
CA ASP A 124 4.34 16.80 4.63
C ASP A 124 4.39 17.63 3.33
N ILE A 125 4.13 16.99 2.17
CA ILE A 125 4.13 17.60 0.84
C ILE A 125 2.78 17.36 0.18
N LYS A 126 2.09 18.43 -0.21
CA LYS A 126 0.88 18.34 -1.02
C LYS A 126 1.27 18.43 -2.49
N MET A 127 1.06 17.36 -3.27
CA MET A 127 1.45 17.32 -4.68
C MET A 127 0.67 16.29 -5.49
N ASP A 128 0.61 16.54 -6.81
CA ASP A 128 0.18 15.57 -7.82
C ASP A 128 1.40 14.77 -8.28
N ILE A 129 1.29 13.44 -8.30
CA ILE A 129 2.40 12.57 -8.72
C ILE A 129 2.75 12.68 -10.21
N ARG A 130 1.87 13.29 -11.02
CA ARG A 130 2.10 13.56 -12.44
C ARG A 130 2.98 14.77 -12.69
N GLN A 131 3.15 15.62 -11.66
CA GLN A 131 3.98 16.82 -11.70
C GLN A 131 4.55 17.11 -10.30
N MET A 132 5.62 16.42 -9.95
CA MET A 132 6.20 16.55 -8.61
C MET A 132 7.14 17.77 -8.53
N PRO A 133 6.90 18.71 -7.58
CA PRO A 133 7.79 19.85 -7.35
C PRO A 133 9.05 19.42 -6.55
N LEU A 134 9.70 18.36 -7.00
CA LEU A 134 10.86 17.75 -6.37
C LEU A 134 12.02 17.70 -7.36
N GLU A 135 13.24 17.80 -6.84
CA GLU A 135 14.45 17.74 -7.66
C GLU A 135 14.70 16.35 -8.24
N ASP A 136 15.37 16.32 -9.39
CA ASP A 136 15.84 15.08 -10.00
C ASP A 136 16.82 14.37 -9.07
N ASN A 137 16.79 13.04 -9.05
CA ASN A 137 17.75 12.22 -8.31
C ASN A 137 17.85 12.60 -6.82
N SER A 138 16.74 12.92 -6.18
CA SER A 138 16.70 13.43 -4.81
C SER A 138 16.35 12.40 -3.75
N PHE A 139 15.76 11.25 -4.13
CA PHE A 139 15.36 10.19 -3.20
C PHE A 139 16.05 8.86 -3.46
N ASP A 140 16.37 8.14 -2.39
CA ASP A 140 16.93 6.79 -2.44
C ASP A 140 15.82 5.74 -2.57
N ILE A 141 14.69 5.97 -1.88
CA ILE A 141 13.55 5.03 -1.83
C ILE A 141 12.25 5.79 -2.00
N VAL A 142 11.34 5.23 -2.80
CA VAL A 142 9.97 5.74 -2.97
C VAL A 142 8.96 4.62 -2.69
N PHE A 143 7.96 4.90 -1.87
CA PHE A 143 6.78 4.05 -1.70
C PHE A 143 5.59 4.71 -2.39
N CYS A 144 4.95 3.98 -3.31
CA CYS A 144 3.75 4.42 -4.01
C CYS A 144 2.83 3.21 -4.20
N ASN A 145 2.03 2.93 -3.18
CA ASN A 145 1.22 1.73 -3.10
C ASN A 145 -0.26 2.05 -3.28
N HIS A 146 -0.91 1.38 -4.21
CA HIS A 146 -2.34 1.58 -4.49
C HIS A 146 -2.70 3.02 -4.82
N VAL A 147 -1.93 3.62 -5.73
CA VAL A 147 -2.11 4.98 -6.24
C VAL A 147 -2.27 4.99 -7.76
N LEU A 148 -1.43 4.23 -8.48
CA LEU A 148 -1.38 4.28 -9.94
C LEU A 148 -2.70 3.83 -10.62
N GLU A 149 -3.49 2.98 -9.95
CA GLU A 149 -4.82 2.60 -10.43
C GLU A 149 -5.83 3.75 -10.49
N HIS A 150 -5.54 4.86 -9.80
CA HIS A 150 -6.38 6.07 -9.76
C HIS A 150 -5.89 7.18 -10.70
N ILE A 151 -4.72 7.02 -11.31
CA ILE A 151 -4.06 8.07 -12.10
C ILE A 151 -4.33 7.90 -13.59
N ASP A 152 -4.97 8.86 -14.22
CA ASP A 152 -5.31 8.80 -15.65
C ASP A 152 -4.05 8.68 -16.52
N ASP A 153 -3.06 9.56 -16.34
CA ASP A 153 -1.77 9.51 -17.03
C ASP A 153 -0.71 8.80 -16.17
N GLU A 154 -0.81 7.46 -16.13
CA GLU A 154 0.13 6.60 -15.41
C GLU A 154 1.56 6.79 -15.92
N GLN A 155 1.74 6.90 -17.24
CA GLN A 155 3.07 7.00 -17.83
C GLN A 155 3.79 8.29 -17.38
N GLN A 156 3.05 9.39 -17.23
CA GLN A 156 3.61 10.62 -16.71
C GLN A 156 3.99 10.46 -15.22
N ALA A 157 3.14 9.83 -14.42
CA ALA A 157 3.45 9.55 -13.02
C ALA A 157 4.69 8.65 -12.88
N LEU A 158 4.81 7.62 -13.70
CA LEU A 158 5.99 6.74 -13.70
C LEU A 158 7.27 7.47 -14.12
N ARG A 159 7.21 8.38 -15.12
CA ARG A 159 8.35 9.24 -15.49
C ARG A 159 8.79 10.13 -14.34
N GLU A 160 7.86 10.72 -13.60
CA GLU A 160 8.16 11.54 -12.43
C GLU A 160 8.77 10.71 -11.29
N LEU A 161 8.21 9.53 -10.99
CA LEU A 161 8.79 8.60 -10.01
C LEU A 161 10.22 8.20 -10.38
N TYR A 162 10.47 7.92 -11.66
CA TYR A 162 11.81 7.62 -12.17
C TYR A 162 12.74 8.83 -12.04
N ARG A 163 12.26 10.04 -12.39
CA ARG A 163 13.05 11.27 -12.36
C ARG A 163 13.60 11.58 -10.97
N ILE A 164 12.75 11.50 -9.95
CA ILE A 164 13.11 11.85 -8.57
C ILE A 164 14.00 10.81 -7.88
N LEU A 165 13.99 9.55 -8.32
CA LEU A 165 14.89 8.53 -7.78
C LEU A 165 16.33 8.77 -8.20
N ARG A 166 17.27 8.53 -7.30
CA ARG A 166 18.71 8.48 -7.59
C ARG A 166 19.06 7.25 -8.43
N PRO A 167 20.12 7.28 -9.24
CA PRO A 167 20.69 6.06 -9.81
C PRO A 167 21.01 5.06 -8.69
N GLY A 168 20.59 3.80 -8.85
CA GLY A 168 20.66 2.76 -7.82
C GLY A 168 19.51 2.80 -6.79
N GLY A 169 18.73 3.89 -6.74
CA GLY A 169 17.52 3.99 -5.91
C GLY A 169 16.39 3.11 -6.42
N TRP A 170 15.41 2.85 -5.56
CA TRP A 170 14.31 1.96 -5.88
C TRP A 170 12.96 2.45 -5.35
N ALA A 171 11.91 2.01 -6.02
CA ALA A 171 10.54 2.25 -5.59
C ALA A 171 9.79 0.93 -5.36
N LEU A 172 8.97 0.87 -4.33
CA LEU A 172 7.95 -0.17 -4.17
C LEU A 172 6.65 0.36 -4.74
N LEU A 173 6.23 -0.24 -5.87
CA LEU A 173 5.07 0.20 -6.65
C LEU A 173 4.03 -0.92 -6.68
N GLN A 174 3.14 -0.95 -5.66
CA GLN A 174 2.11 -1.97 -5.56
C GLN A 174 0.79 -1.47 -6.13
N VAL A 175 0.15 -2.33 -6.93
CA VAL A 175 -1.18 -2.13 -7.50
C VAL A 175 -1.98 -3.43 -7.39
N PRO A 176 -3.32 -3.40 -7.43
CA PRO A 176 -4.12 -4.62 -7.50
C PRO A 176 -4.00 -5.24 -8.90
N ILE A 177 -3.41 -6.44 -8.99
CA ILE A 177 -3.28 -7.18 -10.25
C ILE A 177 -4.39 -8.21 -10.39
N ASN A 178 -5.07 -8.22 -11.53
CA ASN A 178 -5.90 -9.33 -11.96
C ASN A 178 -5.06 -10.30 -12.81
N TYR A 179 -4.63 -11.39 -12.22
CA TYR A 179 -3.78 -12.39 -12.88
C TYR A 179 -4.48 -13.21 -13.99
N GLU A 180 -5.80 -13.06 -14.15
CA GLU A 180 -6.55 -13.64 -15.27
C GLU A 180 -6.38 -12.81 -16.55
N LEU A 181 -6.04 -11.52 -16.41
CA LEU A 181 -5.75 -10.64 -17.55
C LEU A 181 -4.29 -10.76 -17.96
N GLU A 182 -4.05 -10.97 -19.26
CA GLU A 182 -2.72 -10.91 -19.84
C GLU A 182 -2.24 -9.46 -19.96
N HIS A 183 -3.13 -8.57 -20.37
CA HIS A 183 -2.87 -7.14 -20.52
C HIS A 183 -3.77 -6.33 -19.63
N THR A 184 -3.26 -5.20 -19.16
CA THR A 184 -4.01 -4.20 -18.40
C THR A 184 -5.21 -3.72 -19.22
N PHE A 185 -6.38 -3.76 -18.61
CA PHE A 185 -7.60 -3.25 -19.20
C PHE A 185 -7.83 -1.81 -18.78
N GLU A 186 -7.86 -0.90 -19.74
CA GLU A 186 -8.20 0.51 -19.56
C GLU A 186 -8.97 1.00 -20.80
N ASP A 187 -10.07 1.71 -20.56
CA ASP A 187 -10.92 2.28 -21.61
C ASP A 187 -11.33 3.71 -21.22
N PRO A 188 -10.84 4.73 -21.94
CA PRO A 188 -11.14 6.13 -21.65
C PRO A 188 -12.64 6.49 -21.73
N SER A 189 -13.46 5.65 -22.36
CA SER A 189 -14.91 5.86 -22.42
C SER A 189 -15.63 5.53 -21.11
N ILE A 190 -15.00 4.75 -20.21
CA ILE A 190 -15.54 4.36 -18.91
C ILE A 190 -15.27 5.51 -17.91
N GLN A 191 -16.23 6.37 -17.72
CA GLN A 191 -16.07 7.60 -16.92
C GLN A 191 -16.95 7.65 -15.66
N SER A 192 -18.13 7.03 -15.71
CA SER A 192 -19.04 7.07 -14.55
C SER A 192 -18.51 6.20 -13.39
N PRO A 193 -18.72 6.60 -12.13
CA PRO A 193 -18.34 5.81 -10.96
C PRO A 193 -18.93 4.40 -10.97
N GLU A 194 -20.15 4.24 -11.46
CA GLU A 194 -20.84 2.95 -11.55
C GLU A 194 -20.20 2.02 -12.58
N GLU A 195 -19.80 2.56 -13.74
CA GLU A 195 -19.09 1.80 -14.76
C GLU A 195 -17.68 1.42 -14.27
N ARG A 196 -16.94 2.36 -13.66
CA ARG A 196 -15.63 2.07 -13.06
C ARG A 196 -15.72 0.96 -12.02
N GLU A 197 -16.70 1.00 -11.12
CA GLU A 197 -16.91 -0.08 -10.14
C GLU A 197 -17.18 -1.42 -10.82
N LYS A 198 -17.98 -1.42 -11.89
CA LYS A 198 -18.32 -2.63 -12.65
C LYS A 198 -17.12 -3.23 -13.39
N TYR A 199 -16.32 -2.40 -14.06
CA TYR A 199 -15.24 -2.86 -14.94
C TYR A 199 -13.88 -2.94 -14.25
N TYR A 200 -13.59 -2.04 -13.30
CA TYR A 200 -12.29 -1.97 -12.62
C TYR A 200 -12.35 -2.40 -11.15
N GLY A 201 -13.55 -2.70 -10.63
CA GLY A 201 -13.75 -3.19 -9.27
C GLY A 201 -13.89 -2.12 -8.19
N GLN A 202 -13.60 -0.84 -8.51
CA GLN A 202 -13.84 0.32 -7.64
C GLN A 202 -14.26 1.53 -8.46
N ASN A 203 -15.05 2.41 -7.85
CA ASN A 203 -15.66 3.56 -8.51
C ASN A 203 -14.68 4.70 -8.84
N ASP A 204 -13.46 4.63 -8.35
CA ASP A 204 -12.38 5.60 -8.50
C ASP A 204 -11.14 5.03 -9.22
N HIS A 205 -11.17 3.74 -9.61
CA HIS A 205 -10.16 3.17 -10.49
C HIS A 205 -10.38 3.58 -11.94
N VAL A 206 -9.29 3.77 -12.68
CA VAL A 206 -9.30 4.11 -14.11
C VAL A 206 -8.77 2.97 -14.98
N ARG A 207 -8.29 1.89 -14.35
CA ARG A 207 -7.83 0.66 -15.02
C ARG A 207 -7.89 -0.55 -14.10
N GLN A 208 -7.81 -1.73 -14.71
CA GLN A 208 -7.58 -2.99 -14.04
C GLN A 208 -6.27 -3.58 -14.56
N TYR A 209 -5.24 -3.64 -13.72
CA TYR A 209 -3.93 -4.15 -14.09
C TYR A 209 -3.95 -5.65 -14.39
N GLY A 210 -3.25 -6.02 -15.48
CA GLY A 210 -2.97 -7.39 -15.89
C GLY A 210 -1.54 -7.82 -15.56
N ARG A 211 -1.15 -8.98 -16.11
CA ARG A 211 0.19 -9.55 -15.94
C ARG A 211 1.30 -8.77 -16.63
N ASP A 212 0.96 -7.84 -17.51
CA ASP A 212 1.85 -6.91 -18.20
C ASP A 212 2.37 -5.76 -17.31
N TYR A 213 1.93 -5.67 -16.05
CA TYR A 213 2.32 -4.58 -15.15
C TYR A 213 3.84 -4.38 -15.03
N PRO A 214 4.70 -5.43 -14.89
CA PRO A 214 6.14 -5.24 -14.88
C PRO A 214 6.66 -4.56 -16.16
N GLN A 215 6.14 -4.93 -17.33
CA GLN A 215 6.52 -4.31 -18.61
C GLN A 215 6.15 -2.82 -18.68
N ARG A 216 5.03 -2.42 -18.05
CA ARG A 216 4.63 -1.00 -17.99
C ARG A 216 5.64 -0.18 -17.18
N LEU A 217 6.17 -0.73 -16.08
CA LEU A 217 7.25 -0.12 -15.30
C LEU A 217 8.57 -0.07 -16.08
N GLU A 218 8.92 -1.15 -16.78
CA GLU A 218 10.13 -1.20 -17.62
C GLU A 218 10.08 -0.18 -18.76
N ASN A 219 8.92 0.04 -19.37
CA ASN A 219 8.72 1.05 -20.41
C ASN A 219 8.96 2.49 -19.90
N ALA A 220 8.88 2.73 -18.59
CA ALA A 220 9.24 4.00 -17.96
C ALA A 220 10.74 4.11 -17.61
N GLY A 221 11.54 3.08 -17.90
CA GLY A 221 12.99 3.05 -17.72
C GLY A 221 13.47 2.28 -16.49
N PHE A 222 12.58 1.73 -15.67
CA PHE A 222 12.96 0.94 -14.51
C PHE A 222 13.49 -0.45 -14.89
N ARG A 223 14.40 -0.98 -14.09
CA ARG A 223 14.61 -2.43 -14.00
C ARG A 223 13.67 -2.98 -12.94
N VAL A 224 12.84 -3.94 -13.29
CA VAL A 224 11.80 -4.45 -12.38
C VAL A 224 12.21 -5.79 -11.77
N LYS A 225 12.06 -5.90 -10.46
CA LYS A 225 12.10 -7.17 -9.73
C LYS A 225 10.68 -7.48 -9.24
N ALA A 226 10.03 -8.46 -9.85
CA ALA A 226 8.79 -9.04 -9.34
C ALA A 226 9.15 -10.09 -8.29
N ASP A 227 9.09 -9.73 -7.02
CA ASP A 227 9.61 -10.55 -5.92
C ASP A 227 8.50 -11.35 -5.23
N GLU A 228 8.58 -12.65 -5.32
CA GLU A 228 7.70 -13.60 -4.63
C GLU A 228 8.16 -13.88 -3.18
N PHE A 229 8.67 -12.87 -2.48
CA PHE A 229 9.21 -12.96 -1.13
C PHE A 229 8.35 -13.77 -0.17
N VAL A 230 7.02 -13.67 -0.24
CA VAL A 230 6.13 -14.44 0.62
C VAL A 230 6.33 -15.96 0.48
N LYS A 231 6.75 -16.44 -0.69
CA LYS A 231 7.01 -17.87 -0.94
C LYS A 231 8.32 -18.36 -0.31
N THR A 232 9.25 -17.46 0.02
CA THR A 232 10.50 -17.81 0.71
C THR A 232 10.30 -17.97 2.21
N LEU A 233 9.18 -17.47 2.75
CA LEU A 233 8.89 -17.52 4.19
C LEU A 233 8.38 -18.90 4.62
N PRO A 234 8.76 -19.36 5.81
CA PRO A 234 8.20 -20.59 6.38
C PRO A 234 6.65 -20.51 6.43
N PRO A 235 5.92 -21.55 6.04
CA PRO A 235 4.45 -21.56 6.07
C PRO A 235 3.86 -21.23 7.46
N GLY A 236 4.59 -21.51 8.53
CA GLY A 236 4.25 -21.14 9.90
C GLY A 236 4.24 -19.63 10.12
N GLU A 237 5.18 -18.89 9.54
CA GLU A 237 5.26 -17.43 9.61
C GLU A 237 4.17 -16.77 8.76
N VAL A 238 3.93 -17.27 7.54
CA VAL A 238 2.86 -16.77 6.68
C VAL A 238 1.51 -16.82 7.41
N ARG A 239 1.23 -17.95 8.09
CA ARG A 239 0.03 -18.09 8.93
C ARG A 239 0.06 -17.18 10.17
N ARG A 240 1.20 -17.15 10.90
CA ARG A 240 1.36 -16.38 12.14
C ARG A 240 1.17 -14.89 11.90
N PHE A 241 1.74 -14.35 10.85
CA PHE A 241 1.65 -12.93 10.49
C PHE A 241 0.41 -12.61 9.64
N ALA A 242 -0.42 -13.61 9.32
CA ALA A 242 -1.58 -13.50 8.42
C ALA A 242 -1.22 -12.75 7.13
N LEU A 243 -0.22 -13.25 6.41
CA LEU A 243 0.27 -12.67 5.16
C LEU A 243 -0.56 -13.14 3.97
N PRO A 244 -0.59 -12.37 2.86
CA PRO A 244 -1.19 -12.81 1.61
C PRO A 244 -0.33 -13.91 0.99
N ALA A 245 -0.94 -15.05 0.62
CA ALA A 245 -0.16 -16.24 0.22
C ALA A 245 0.55 -16.09 -1.14
N ASN A 246 0.05 -15.24 -2.03
CA ASN A 246 0.50 -15.14 -3.41
C ASN A 246 0.82 -13.70 -3.84
N GLU A 247 1.07 -12.80 -2.89
CA GLU A 247 1.42 -11.42 -3.19
C GLU A 247 2.81 -11.34 -3.79
N ILE A 248 2.94 -10.62 -4.90
CA ILE A 248 4.22 -10.28 -5.51
C ILE A 248 4.55 -8.83 -5.16
N LEU A 249 5.76 -8.57 -4.70
CA LEU A 249 6.26 -7.22 -4.47
C LEU A 249 6.95 -6.72 -5.75
N TYR A 250 6.49 -5.59 -6.27
CA TYR A 250 7.07 -4.98 -7.47
C TYR A 250 8.05 -3.89 -7.07
N ILE A 251 9.34 -4.20 -7.19
CA ILE A 251 10.45 -3.30 -6.89
C ILE A 251 10.98 -2.75 -8.22
N ALA A 252 10.76 -1.47 -8.44
CA ALA A 252 11.22 -0.74 -9.61
C ALA A 252 12.52 -0.01 -9.28
N ILE A 253 13.63 -0.39 -9.92
CA ILE A 253 14.98 0.09 -9.63
C ILE A 253 15.40 1.03 -10.76
N LYS A 254 15.89 2.21 -10.43
CA LYS A 254 16.56 3.10 -11.40
C LYS A 254 17.98 2.61 -11.61
N PRO A 255 18.36 2.20 -12.84
CA PRO A 255 19.72 1.75 -13.15
C PRO A 255 20.80 2.79 -12.85
#